data_2f0582bdcedfd166cff8d4d5f1db1f3a
#
_entry.id   2f0582bdcedfd166cff8d4d5f1db1f3a
#
_cell.length_a   1.000
_cell.length_b   1.000
_cell.length_c   1.000
_cell.angle_alpha   90.00
_cell.angle_beta   90.00
_cell.angle_gamma   90.00
#
_symmetry.space_group_name_H-M   'P 1'
#
loop_
_entity.id
_entity.type
_entity.pdbx_description
1 polymer ?
#
loop_
_entity_poly.entity_id
_entity_poly.type
_entity_poly.pdbx_seq_one_letter_code
_entity_poly.pdbx_strand_id
1 'polypeptide(L)'
;GGLYMMDIADPLNPIFKGCSKGGENGTHDAQCVTYNGPDQRYTGNELCLNSNGAYFEIMDVTDKANPQTISTASSPNAGYIHQGWLTDDHKYFYQDDEADLVRGSVETTRTLVWDLTDLEDPILINEFMGTMPASAHNLYLKDGFAYQANYRYGMHVLDITDPENPVEAGFFDTSPYLEGPGFSGAWSTYPFFESGTVLVTSLQEGAFLLRKKK
;
A
#
# COMPACT_ATOMS: atom_id res chain seq x y z
N GLY A 1 17.01 8.51 0.59
CA GLY A 1 16.28 9.71 0.98
C GLY A 1 14.88 9.43 1.44
N GLY A 2 14.28 10.38 2.17
CA GLY A 2 12.90 10.28 2.62
C GLY A 2 11.93 10.90 1.61
N LEU A 3 10.79 11.39 2.11
CA LEU A 3 9.84 12.14 1.30
C LEU A 3 10.49 13.38 0.69
N TYR A 4 10.12 13.65 -0.55
CA TYR A 4 10.47 14.89 -1.24
C TYR A 4 9.16 15.55 -1.69
N MET A 5 8.81 16.67 -1.06
CA MET A 5 7.49 17.29 -1.20
C MET A 5 7.56 18.53 -2.11
N MET A 6 6.67 18.58 -3.09
CA MET A 6 6.58 19.67 -4.06
C MET A 6 5.15 20.17 -4.18
N ASP A 7 5.01 21.47 -4.38
CA ASP A 7 3.77 22.09 -4.82
C ASP A 7 3.69 22.00 -6.34
N ILE A 8 2.62 21.40 -6.83
CA ILE A 8 2.33 21.22 -8.26
C ILE A 8 1.05 21.94 -8.70
N ALA A 9 0.64 22.99 -7.98
CA ALA A 9 -0.50 23.83 -8.40
C ALA A 9 -0.27 24.40 -9.82
N ASP A 10 0.96 24.74 -10.16
CA ASP A 10 1.42 24.89 -11.55
C ASP A 10 2.31 23.69 -11.93
N PRO A 11 1.80 22.69 -12.65
CA PRO A 11 2.57 21.49 -12.96
C PRO A 11 3.76 21.71 -13.89
N LEU A 12 3.81 22.86 -14.58
CA LEU A 12 4.95 23.24 -15.41
C LEU A 12 6.08 23.90 -14.63
N ASN A 13 5.79 24.39 -13.42
CA ASN A 13 6.75 25.04 -12.52
C ASN A 13 6.60 24.50 -11.09
N PRO A 14 6.97 23.22 -10.82
CA PRO A 14 6.86 22.63 -9.50
C PRO A 14 7.81 23.32 -8.50
N ILE A 15 7.31 23.61 -7.29
CA ILE A 15 8.03 24.33 -6.24
C ILE A 15 8.34 23.38 -5.10
N PHE A 16 9.61 23.25 -4.74
CA PHE A 16 10.04 22.50 -3.57
C PHE A 16 9.45 23.09 -2.28
N LYS A 17 8.88 22.25 -1.41
CA LYS A 17 8.27 22.65 -0.14
C LYS A 17 8.99 22.08 1.08
N GLY A 18 9.66 20.95 0.94
CA GLY A 18 10.38 20.31 2.03
C GLY A 18 10.71 18.85 1.74
N CYS A 19 11.47 18.27 2.65
CA CYS A 19 11.78 16.84 2.60
C CYS A 19 11.98 16.28 4.01
N SER A 20 11.76 14.98 4.17
CA SER A 20 12.16 14.23 5.35
C SER A 20 13.47 13.47 5.07
N LYS A 21 14.12 12.96 6.12
CA LYS A 21 15.32 12.14 5.95
C LYS A 21 15.00 10.69 5.55
N GLY A 22 13.81 10.21 5.90
CA GLY A 22 13.44 8.79 5.78
C GLY A 22 14.28 7.90 6.71
N GLY A 23 14.06 6.59 6.62
CA GLY A 23 14.88 5.59 7.29
C GLY A 23 16.25 5.36 6.62
N GLU A 24 17.00 4.39 7.09
CA GLU A 24 18.32 4.02 6.53
C GLU A 24 18.25 3.70 5.03
N ASN A 25 17.13 3.12 4.57
CA ASN A 25 16.89 2.78 3.17
C ASN A 25 16.07 3.85 2.42
N GLY A 26 15.68 4.93 3.10
CA GLY A 26 14.79 5.96 2.57
C GLY A 26 13.32 5.55 2.61
N THR A 27 12.46 6.42 2.08
CA THR A 27 11.04 6.11 1.82
C THR A 27 10.93 5.56 0.41
N HIS A 28 10.35 4.36 0.29
CA HIS A 28 10.14 3.71 -0.99
C HIS A 28 8.84 4.17 -1.64
N ASP A 29 7.75 4.09 -0.89
CA ASP A 29 6.42 4.56 -1.30
C ASP A 29 5.73 5.27 -0.14
N ALA A 30 4.75 6.12 -0.44
CA ALA A 30 4.00 6.84 0.58
C ALA A 30 2.59 7.17 0.10
N GLN A 31 1.59 6.91 0.96
CA GLN A 31 0.28 7.53 0.82
C GLN A 31 0.20 8.76 1.71
N CYS A 32 -0.14 9.92 1.14
CA CYS A 32 -0.37 11.15 1.89
C CYS A 32 -1.84 11.57 1.80
N VAL A 33 -2.43 11.95 2.93
CA VAL A 33 -3.84 12.32 3.05
C VAL A 33 -4.01 13.54 3.96
N THR A 34 -5.11 14.30 3.76
CA THR A 34 -5.64 15.15 4.83
C THR A 34 -6.39 14.22 5.79
N TYR A 35 -5.84 14.02 6.98
CA TYR A 35 -6.35 13.02 7.90
C TYR A 35 -7.72 13.39 8.47
N ASN A 36 -8.64 12.44 8.43
CA ASN A 36 -9.99 12.55 8.97
C ASN A 36 -10.43 11.22 9.64
N GLY A 37 -9.50 10.54 10.27
CA GLY A 37 -9.74 9.27 10.95
C GLY A 37 -10.09 9.42 12.43
N PRO A 38 -10.06 8.29 13.19
CA PRO A 38 -10.52 8.24 14.57
C PRO A 38 -9.65 9.02 15.57
N ASP A 39 -8.36 9.21 15.28
CA ASP A 39 -7.47 9.94 16.17
C ASP A 39 -7.64 11.46 16.02
N GLN A 40 -8.52 12.01 16.86
CA GLN A 40 -8.90 13.43 16.77
C GLN A 40 -7.75 14.41 17.00
N ARG A 41 -6.61 13.97 17.56
CA ARG A 41 -5.42 14.82 17.78
C ARG A 41 -4.85 15.34 16.47
N TYR A 42 -5.06 14.60 15.38
CA TYR A 42 -4.48 14.86 14.07
C TYR A 42 -5.51 15.23 13.00
N THR A 43 -6.79 15.37 13.36
CA THR A 43 -7.85 15.72 12.40
C THR A 43 -7.52 17.01 11.65
N GLY A 44 -7.51 16.94 10.31
CA GLY A 44 -7.20 18.05 9.40
C GLY A 44 -5.70 18.24 9.10
N ASN A 45 -4.82 17.50 9.79
CA ASN A 45 -3.39 17.50 9.47
C ASN A 45 -3.13 16.76 8.16
N GLU A 46 -2.08 17.13 7.47
CA GLU A 46 -1.56 16.40 6.32
C GLU A 46 -0.60 15.32 6.82
N LEU A 47 -0.99 14.06 6.66
CA LEU A 47 -0.20 12.92 7.12
C LEU A 47 0.28 12.09 5.94
N CYS A 48 1.52 11.59 6.01
CA CYS A 48 2.05 10.59 5.10
C CYS A 48 2.35 9.29 5.84
N LEU A 49 1.90 8.17 5.27
CA LEU A 49 2.25 6.83 5.70
C LEU A 49 3.34 6.32 4.75
N ASN A 50 4.56 6.29 5.26
CA ASN A 50 5.77 6.01 4.48
C ASN A 50 6.18 4.56 4.63
N SER A 51 6.34 3.83 3.53
CA SER A 51 6.92 2.49 3.51
C SER A 51 8.43 2.58 3.33
N ASN A 52 9.20 2.22 4.37
CA ASN A 52 10.63 2.46 4.49
C ASN A 52 11.47 1.17 4.41
N GLY A 53 10.93 0.10 3.82
CA GLY A 53 11.59 -1.18 3.69
C GLY A 53 11.58 -2.02 4.98
N ALA A 54 12.17 -1.57 6.07
CA ALA A 54 12.19 -2.30 7.33
C ALA A 54 10.97 -2.02 8.23
N TYR A 55 10.26 -0.93 8.00
CA TYR A 55 9.12 -0.47 8.80
C TYR A 55 8.27 0.50 7.98
N PHE A 56 7.06 0.78 8.42
CA PHE A 56 6.34 1.97 7.98
C PHE A 56 6.42 3.08 9.04
N GLU A 57 6.24 4.32 8.59
CA GLU A 57 6.30 5.51 9.41
C GLU A 57 5.07 6.36 9.14
N ILE A 58 4.44 6.85 10.19
CA ILE A 58 3.40 7.89 10.12
C ILE A 58 4.07 9.22 10.39
N MET A 59 3.95 10.13 9.45
CA MET A 59 4.62 11.42 9.51
C MET A 59 3.62 12.57 9.31
N ASP A 60 3.62 13.55 10.21
CA ASP A 60 2.90 14.81 10.01
C ASP A 60 3.75 15.73 9.12
N VAL A 61 3.19 16.06 7.96
CA VAL A 61 3.78 16.93 6.94
C VAL A 61 2.97 18.21 6.73
N THR A 62 2.11 18.58 7.70
CA THR A 62 1.33 19.83 7.65
C THR A 62 2.24 21.03 7.45
N ASP A 63 3.32 21.10 8.22
CA ASP A 63 4.46 21.98 7.93
C ASP A 63 5.53 21.20 7.15
N LYS A 64 5.51 21.32 5.83
CA LYS A 64 6.42 20.60 4.95
C LYS A 64 7.90 20.94 5.13
N ALA A 65 8.19 22.12 5.72
CA ALA A 65 9.55 22.52 6.03
C ALA A 65 10.10 21.84 7.29
N ASN A 66 9.20 21.37 8.18
CA ASN A 66 9.54 20.73 9.44
C ASN A 66 8.66 19.47 9.67
N PRO A 67 8.76 18.44 8.81
CA PRO A 67 7.98 17.21 8.97
C PRO A 67 8.32 16.53 10.30
N GLN A 68 7.31 15.94 10.96
CA GLN A 68 7.44 15.30 12.25
C GLN A 68 7.00 13.85 12.20
N THR A 69 7.84 12.93 12.62
CA THR A 69 7.45 11.53 12.82
C THR A 69 6.49 11.42 14.00
N ILE A 70 5.32 10.86 13.78
CA ILE A 70 4.34 10.52 14.83
C ILE A 70 4.72 9.18 15.44
N SER A 71 4.84 8.15 14.61
CA SER A 71 5.19 6.79 15.03
C SER A 71 5.85 5.99 13.92
N THR A 72 6.38 4.83 14.29
CA THR A 72 6.88 3.81 13.36
C THR A 72 6.44 2.44 13.82
N ALA A 73 6.12 1.55 12.88
CA ALA A 73 5.79 0.16 13.20
C ALA A 73 6.34 -0.81 12.14
N SER A 74 6.58 -2.04 12.54
CA SER A 74 7.05 -3.11 11.67
C SER A 74 6.39 -4.42 12.02
N SER A 75 6.17 -5.28 11.03
CA SER A 75 5.65 -6.61 11.23
C SER A 75 6.76 -7.59 11.64
N PRO A 76 6.42 -8.69 12.35
CA PRO A 76 7.34 -9.80 12.51
C PRO A 76 7.83 -10.34 11.14
N ASN A 77 9.12 -10.63 11.04
CA ASN A 77 9.75 -11.17 9.83
C ASN A 77 9.57 -10.27 8.58
N ALA A 78 9.59 -8.95 8.77
CA ALA A 78 9.54 -8.02 7.65
C ALA A 78 10.68 -8.29 6.66
N GLY A 79 10.32 -8.45 5.40
CA GLY A 79 11.24 -8.58 4.28
C GLY A 79 11.57 -7.22 3.67
N TYR A 80 10.57 -6.61 3.06
CA TYR A 80 10.64 -5.26 2.51
C TYR A 80 9.25 -4.63 2.52
N ILE A 81 8.97 -3.84 3.54
CA ILE A 81 7.75 -3.05 3.66
C ILE A 81 7.71 -2.06 2.50
N HIS A 82 6.82 -2.33 1.55
CA HIS A 82 6.89 -1.77 0.21
C HIS A 82 5.89 -0.65 -0.01
N GLN A 83 4.59 -0.93 0.17
CA GLN A 83 3.53 0.03 -0.09
C GLN A 83 2.33 -0.29 0.83
N GLY A 84 1.43 0.66 1.00
CA GLY A 84 0.18 0.44 1.70
C GLY A 84 -0.85 1.52 1.41
N TRP A 85 -2.11 1.24 1.80
CA TRP A 85 -3.23 2.14 1.55
C TRP A 85 -4.21 2.16 2.70
N LEU A 86 -4.68 3.35 3.08
CA LEU A 86 -5.70 3.56 4.12
C LEU A 86 -7.09 3.19 3.62
N THR A 87 -7.92 2.67 4.52
CA THR A 87 -9.37 2.66 4.33
C THR A 87 -9.93 4.09 4.25
N ASP A 88 -11.11 4.27 3.65
CA ASP A 88 -11.72 5.60 3.45
C ASP A 88 -11.99 6.35 4.77
N ASP A 89 -12.18 5.63 5.87
CA ASP A 89 -12.33 6.19 7.23
C ASP A 89 -11.01 6.46 7.95
N HIS A 90 -9.87 6.19 7.30
CA HIS A 90 -8.51 6.30 7.82
C HIS A 90 -8.25 5.54 9.12
N LYS A 91 -9.06 4.52 9.43
CA LYS A 91 -8.90 3.71 10.64
C LYS A 91 -7.94 2.55 10.41
N TYR A 92 -7.98 1.92 9.23
CA TYR A 92 -7.14 0.77 8.94
C TYR A 92 -6.16 1.09 7.81
N PHE A 93 -4.95 0.52 7.93
CA PHE A 93 -3.92 0.58 6.88
C PHE A 93 -3.59 -0.81 6.43
N TYR A 94 -3.84 -1.07 5.15
CA TYR A 94 -3.46 -2.31 4.48
C TYR A 94 -2.07 -2.13 3.88
N GLN A 95 -1.20 -3.09 4.09
CA GLN A 95 0.20 -2.97 3.71
C GLN A 95 0.72 -4.28 3.13
N ASP A 96 1.58 -4.19 2.14
CA ASP A 96 2.30 -5.32 1.59
C ASP A 96 3.78 -5.35 2.01
N ASP A 97 4.34 -6.56 1.89
CA ASP A 97 5.77 -6.83 2.04
C ASP A 97 6.25 -7.54 0.78
N GLU A 98 7.05 -6.85 -0.02
CA GLU A 98 7.47 -7.34 -1.34
C GLU A 98 8.44 -8.52 -1.25
N ALA A 99 9.22 -8.62 -0.20
CA ALA A 99 10.35 -9.53 -0.13
C ALA A 99 10.18 -10.69 0.86
N ASP A 100 9.15 -10.71 1.69
CA ASP A 100 8.98 -11.74 2.73
C ASP A 100 8.88 -13.15 2.14
N LEU A 101 8.14 -13.32 1.05
CA LEU A 101 7.99 -14.60 0.36
C LEU A 101 9.30 -15.04 -0.32
N VAL A 102 9.98 -14.16 -1.05
CA VAL A 102 11.23 -14.52 -1.73
C VAL A 102 12.38 -14.78 -0.74
N ARG A 103 12.27 -14.24 0.47
CA ARG A 103 13.18 -14.52 1.59
C ARG A 103 12.81 -15.79 2.36
N GLY A 104 11.66 -16.39 2.06
CA GLY A 104 11.17 -17.59 2.74
C GLY A 104 10.63 -17.31 4.15
N SER A 105 10.25 -16.09 4.45
CA SER A 105 9.63 -15.71 5.74
C SER A 105 8.18 -16.15 5.82
N VAL A 106 7.52 -16.30 4.67
CA VAL A 106 6.14 -16.78 4.52
C VAL A 106 6.06 -17.76 3.34
N GLU A 107 4.96 -18.52 3.25
CA GLU A 107 4.75 -19.53 2.20
C GLU A 107 3.81 -19.04 1.08
N THR A 108 2.98 -18.05 1.38
CA THR A 108 2.02 -17.46 0.45
C THR A 108 2.00 -15.93 0.59
N THR A 109 1.37 -15.23 -0.35
CA THR A 109 1.22 -13.78 -0.31
C THR A 109 0.63 -13.34 1.02
N ARG A 110 1.28 -12.39 1.68
CA ARG A 110 0.85 -11.83 2.96
C ARG A 110 0.40 -10.38 2.77
N THR A 111 -0.75 -10.04 3.39
CA THR A 111 -1.22 -8.67 3.52
C THR A 111 -1.37 -8.33 4.99
N LEU A 112 -0.73 -7.26 5.42
CA LEU A 112 -0.74 -6.79 6.80
C LEU A 112 -1.91 -5.82 6.99
N VAL A 113 -2.66 -5.95 8.09
CA VAL A 113 -3.76 -5.05 8.45
C VAL A 113 -3.45 -4.40 9.78
N TRP A 114 -3.28 -3.10 9.75
CA TRP A 114 -2.96 -2.28 10.92
C TRP A 114 -4.20 -1.50 11.38
N ASP A 115 -4.51 -1.51 12.68
CA ASP A 115 -5.43 -0.57 13.30
C ASP A 115 -4.68 0.71 13.65
N LEU A 116 -5.16 1.83 13.13
CA LEU A 116 -4.63 3.17 13.33
C LEU A 116 -5.59 4.06 14.15
N THR A 117 -6.38 3.45 15.04
CA THR A 117 -7.25 4.21 15.96
C THR A 117 -6.43 5.17 16.83
N ASP A 118 -5.22 4.77 17.20
CA ASP A 118 -4.20 5.62 17.81
C ASP A 118 -2.98 5.69 16.87
N LEU A 119 -2.73 6.86 16.27
CA LEU A 119 -1.62 7.04 15.33
C LEU A 119 -0.24 6.98 16.01
N GLU A 120 -0.17 7.16 17.32
CA GLU A 120 1.09 7.03 18.07
C GLU A 120 1.41 5.58 18.45
N ASP A 121 0.41 4.67 18.36
CA ASP A 121 0.55 3.23 18.69
C ASP A 121 -0.16 2.34 17.65
N PRO A 122 0.32 2.25 16.41
CA PRO A 122 -0.24 1.37 15.39
C PRO A 122 -0.21 -0.10 15.80
N ILE A 123 -1.34 -0.81 15.70
CA ILE A 123 -1.45 -2.22 16.12
C ILE A 123 -1.64 -3.12 14.89
N LEU A 124 -0.76 -4.09 14.70
CA LEU A 124 -0.97 -5.16 13.71
C LEU A 124 -2.08 -6.09 14.22
N ILE A 125 -3.24 -6.04 13.59
CA ILE A 125 -4.43 -6.80 14.02
C ILE A 125 -4.67 -8.05 13.20
N ASN A 126 -4.16 -8.11 11.96
CA ASN A 126 -4.28 -9.28 11.10
C ASN A 126 -3.09 -9.39 10.15
N GLU A 127 -2.70 -10.63 9.86
CA GLU A 127 -1.81 -11.02 8.77
C GLU A 127 -2.62 -11.94 7.84
N PHE A 128 -3.28 -11.37 6.84
CA PHE A 128 -4.03 -12.16 5.87
C PHE A 128 -3.07 -12.93 4.97
N MET A 129 -3.22 -14.25 4.94
CA MET A 129 -2.46 -15.14 4.08
C MET A 129 -3.30 -15.54 2.87
N GLY A 130 -2.90 -15.10 1.69
CA GLY A 130 -3.52 -15.52 0.43
C GLY A 130 -3.30 -16.99 0.11
N THR A 131 -3.92 -17.45 -0.97
CA THR A 131 -3.85 -18.87 -1.38
C THR A 131 -2.69 -19.16 -2.33
N MET A 132 -2.05 -18.12 -2.90
CA MET A 132 -1.01 -18.27 -3.93
C MET A 132 0.37 -17.87 -3.42
N PRO A 133 1.45 -18.56 -3.86
CA PRO A 133 2.82 -18.22 -3.50
C PRO A 133 3.34 -17.06 -4.38
N ALA A 134 2.68 -15.91 -4.32
CA ALA A 134 2.96 -14.72 -5.10
C ALA A 134 3.65 -13.66 -4.26
N SER A 135 4.70 -13.02 -4.79
CA SER A 135 5.26 -11.80 -4.19
C SER A 135 4.24 -10.68 -4.30
N ALA A 136 3.93 -10.04 -3.17
CA ALA A 136 3.08 -8.85 -3.14
C ALA A 136 3.81 -7.65 -3.74
N HIS A 137 3.07 -6.67 -4.25
CA HIS A 137 3.65 -5.43 -4.75
C HIS A 137 2.74 -4.25 -4.42
N ASN A 138 2.02 -3.66 -5.38
CA ASN A 138 1.19 -2.49 -5.12
C ASN A 138 -0.25 -2.87 -4.79
N LEU A 139 -0.86 -2.20 -3.83
CA LEU A 139 -2.27 -2.37 -3.50
C LEU A 139 -2.99 -1.01 -3.36
N TYR A 140 -4.28 -1.01 -3.68
CA TYR A 140 -5.15 0.15 -3.52
C TYR A 140 -6.50 -0.29 -2.98
N LEU A 141 -7.08 0.50 -2.07
CA LEU A 141 -8.40 0.23 -1.50
C LEU A 141 -9.45 1.11 -2.18
N LYS A 142 -10.58 0.51 -2.53
CA LYS A 142 -11.74 1.24 -3.05
C LYS A 142 -13.03 0.45 -2.87
N ASP A 143 -14.09 1.15 -2.41
CA ASP A 143 -15.46 0.63 -2.35
C ASP A 143 -15.55 -0.73 -1.62
N GLY A 144 -14.81 -0.91 -0.52
CA GLY A 144 -14.80 -2.14 0.29
C GLY A 144 -13.98 -3.28 -0.32
N PHE A 145 -13.09 -2.99 -1.26
CA PHE A 145 -12.17 -3.97 -1.87
C PHE A 145 -10.72 -3.49 -1.83
N ALA A 146 -9.80 -4.43 -1.63
CA ALA A 146 -8.38 -4.23 -1.86
C ALA A 146 -7.99 -4.87 -3.20
N TYR A 147 -7.39 -4.08 -4.08
CA TYR A 147 -6.90 -4.49 -5.40
C TYR A 147 -5.38 -4.59 -5.33
N GLN A 148 -4.85 -5.80 -5.40
CA GLN A 148 -3.43 -6.09 -5.22
C GLN A 148 -2.80 -6.54 -6.54
N ALA A 149 -1.66 -5.98 -6.88
CA ALA A 149 -0.79 -6.51 -7.94
C ALA A 149 0.21 -7.47 -7.29
N ASN A 150 0.09 -8.76 -7.58
CA ASN A 150 0.91 -9.80 -6.98
C ASN A 150 1.84 -10.44 -8.01
N TYR A 151 2.58 -9.59 -8.73
CA TYR A 151 3.56 -9.98 -9.75
C TYR A 151 3.09 -11.12 -10.65
N ARG A 152 3.72 -12.31 -10.55
CA ARG A 152 3.52 -13.46 -11.44
C ARG A 152 2.12 -14.06 -11.40
N TYR A 153 1.36 -13.77 -10.35
CA TYR A 153 0.00 -14.25 -10.20
C TYR A 153 -1.07 -13.19 -10.52
N GLY A 154 -0.64 -12.05 -11.05
CA GLY A 154 -1.54 -11.03 -11.57
C GLY A 154 -2.20 -10.18 -10.49
N MET A 155 -3.45 -9.75 -10.75
CA MET A 155 -4.25 -8.97 -9.81
C MET A 155 -5.06 -9.91 -8.91
N HIS A 156 -5.01 -9.69 -7.61
CA HIS A 156 -5.89 -10.28 -6.61
C HIS A 156 -6.79 -9.22 -5.99
N VAL A 157 -8.00 -9.60 -5.65
CA VAL A 157 -8.99 -8.72 -5.04
C VAL A 157 -9.46 -9.34 -3.73
N LEU A 158 -9.33 -8.58 -2.65
CA LEU A 158 -9.88 -8.96 -1.35
C LEU A 158 -11.15 -8.15 -1.08
N ASP A 159 -12.19 -8.80 -0.57
CA ASP A 159 -13.33 -8.14 0.07
C ASP A 159 -12.91 -7.73 1.48
N ILE A 160 -12.99 -6.44 1.75
CA ILE A 160 -12.62 -5.80 3.01
C ILE A 160 -13.82 -5.08 3.64
N THR A 161 -15.05 -5.52 3.34
CA THR A 161 -16.27 -4.99 4.00
C THR A 161 -16.24 -5.23 5.50
N ASP A 162 -15.56 -6.27 5.96
CA ASP A 162 -15.03 -6.40 7.32
C ASP A 162 -13.52 -6.16 7.26
N PRO A 163 -13.04 -4.94 7.60
CA PRO A 163 -11.64 -4.60 7.42
C PRO A 163 -10.66 -5.42 8.28
N GLU A 164 -11.14 -5.99 9.38
CA GLU A 164 -10.31 -6.80 10.28
C GLU A 164 -10.16 -8.24 9.76
N ASN A 165 -11.10 -8.70 8.90
CA ASN A 165 -11.15 -10.07 8.39
C ASN A 165 -11.30 -10.08 6.86
N PRO A 166 -10.29 -9.66 6.09
CA PRO A 166 -10.34 -9.67 4.63
C PRO A 166 -10.51 -11.10 4.09
N VAL A 167 -11.24 -11.22 2.98
CA VAL A 167 -11.44 -12.51 2.28
C VAL A 167 -11.17 -12.37 0.80
N GLU A 168 -10.61 -13.42 0.17
CA GLU A 168 -10.36 -13.41 -1.27
C GLU A 168 -11.69 -13.37 -2.05
N ALA A 169 -11.85 -12.36 -2.92
CA ALA A 169 -13.05 -12.11 -3.71
C ALA A 169 -12.89 -12.47 -5.19
N GLY A 170 -11.66 -12.50 -5.70
CA GLY A 170 -11.38 -12.87 -7.07
C GLY A 170 -9.97 -12.51 -7.51
N PHE A 171 -9.63 -12.92 -8.72
CA PHE A 171 -8.31 -12.66 -9.29
C PHE A 171 -8.35 -12.58 -10.82
N PHE A 172 -7.29 -12.03 -11.39
CA PHE A 172 -7.01 -12.08 -12.82
C PHE A 172 -5.51 -12.29 -13.03
N ASP A 173 -5.13 -13.46 -13.52
CA ASP A 173 -3.75 -13.79 -13.84
C ASP A 173 -3.31 -13.10 -15.15
N THR A 174 -2.30 -12.23 -15.07
CA THR A 174 -1.74 -11.52 -16.23
C THR A 174 -0.69 -12.32 -16.97
N SER A 175 -0.16 -13.39 -16.38
CA SER A 175 1.01 -14.13 -16.89
C SER A 175 0.96 -15.62 -16.54
N PRO A 176 -0.06 -16.38 -17.04
CA PRO A 176 -0.34 -17.75 -16.61
C PRO A 176 0.75 -18.78 -16.97
N TYR A 177 1.81 -18.35 -17.61
CA TYR A 177 3.00 -19.13 -17.92
C TYR A 177 4.15 -18.91 -16.92
N LEU A 178 3.99 -17.99 -15.95
CA LEU A 178 4.93 -17.74 -14.87
C LEU A 178 4.42 -18.37 -13.58
N GLU A 179 5.32 -18.96 -12.82
CA GLU A 179 5.00 -19.60 -11.54
C GLU A 179 6.02 -19.20 -10.45
N GLY A 180 5.61 -19.40 -9.20
CA GLY A 180 6.44 -19.16 -8.01
C GLY A 180 6.70 -17.68 -7.71
N PRO A 181 7.40 -17.38 -6.62
CA PRO A 181 7.72 -16.02 -6.23
C PRO A 181 8.66 -15.33 -7.23
N GLY A 182 8.62 -14.00 -7.28
CA GLY A 182 9.54 -13.20 -8.09
C GLY A 182 8.90 -11.92 -8.63
N PHE A 183 9.72 -11.07 -9.23
CA PHE A 183 9.44 -9.67 -9.56
C PHE A 183 9.17 -9.47 -11.06
N SER A 184 8.24 -10.25 -11.62
CA SER A 184 7.77 -10.13 -13.02
C SER A 184 6.25 -10.34 -13.05
N GLY A 185 5.57 -9.86 -14.10
CA GLY A 185 4.10 -9.91 -14.19
C GLY A 185 3.44 -8.61 -13.74
N ALA A 186 2.33 -8.68 -13.00
CA ALA A 186 1.54 -7.52 -12.60
C ALA A 186 2.34 -6.56 -11.69
N TRP A 187 2.39 -5.28 -12.11
CA TRP A 187 3.13 -4.22 -11.42
C TRP A 187 2.22 -3.38 -10.53
N SER A 188 1.08 -2.94 -11.07
CA SER A 188 0.17 -2.07 -10.35
C SER A 188 -1.26 -2.25 -10.83
N THR A 189 -2.21 -1.88 -9.96
CA THR A 189 -3.64 -1.79 -10.26
C THR A 189 -4.09 -0.34 -10.11
N TYR A 190 -5.11 0.06 -10.86
CA TYR A 190 -5.76 1.37 -10.68
C TYR A 190 -7.28 1.19 -10.72
N PRO A 191 -7.94 1.14 -9.55
CA PRO A 191 -9.39 0.89 -9.46
C PRO A 191 -10.25 2.16 -9.47
N PHE A 192 -9.68 3.36 -9.62
CA PHE A 192 -10.36 4.64 -9.34
C PHE A 192 -11.13 5.23 -10.52
N PHE A 193 -11.29 4.52 -11.64
CA PHE A 193 -12.16 4.99 -12.72
C PHE A 193 -13.64 4.95 -12.29
N GLU A 194 -14.39 6.02 -12.54
CA GLU A 194 -15.84 6.10 -12.25
C GLU A 194 -16.64 5.00 -12.96
N SER A 195 -16.15 4.51 -14.09
CA SER A 195 -16.76 3.42 -14.85
C SER A 195 -16.74 2.05 -14.13
N GLY A 196 -16.02 1.92 -13.01
CA GLY A 196 -15.74 0.65 -12.35
C GLY A 196 -14.75 -0.24 -13.12
N THR A 197 -14.05 0.33 -14.10
CA THR A 197 -12.96 -0.37 -14.78
C THR A 197 -11.72 -0.34 -13.90
N VAL A 198 -11.02 -1.46 -13.82
CA VAL A 198 -9.71 -1.56 -13.14
C VAL A 198 -8.64 -1.68 -14.22
N LEU A 199 -7.66 -0.80 -14.19
CA LEU A 199 -6.45 -0.93 -15.01
C LEU A 199 -5.44 -1.78 -14.24
N VAL A 200 -4.89 -2.80 -14.86
CA VAL A 200 -3.75 -3.58 -14.36
C VAL A 200 -2.60 -3.40 -15.34
N THR A 201 -1.44 -3.05 -14.83
CA THR A 201 -0.21 -2.98 -15.62
C THR A 201 0.66 -4.18 -15.33
N SER A 202 1.33 -4.71 -16.35
CA SER A 202 2.28 -5.81 -16.24
C SER A 202 3.59 -5.45 -16.91
N LEU A 203 4.70 -5.93 -16.36
CA LEU A 203 6.04 -5.65 -16.87
C LEU A 203 6.27 -6.21 -18.29
N GLN A 204 5.66 -7.36 -18.60
CA GLN A 204 5.86 -8.04 -19.87
C GLN A 204 4.65 -7.95 -20.79
N GLU A 205 3.44 -8.05 -20.26
CA GLU A 205 2.19 -8.19 -21.03
C GLU A 205 1.51 -6.85 -21.35
N GLY A 206 2.02 -5.75 -20.80
CA GLY A 206 1.48 -4.41 -21.03
C GLY A 206 0.33 -4.07 -20.06
N ALA A 207 -0.85 -3.73 -20.56
CA ALA A 207 -1.95 -3.22 -19.75
C ALA A 207 -3.27 -3.94 -20.04
N PHE A 208 -4.03 -4.21 -18.97
CA PHE A 208 -5.34 -4.85 -19.03
C PHE A 208 -6.40 -3.92 -18.44
N LEU A 209 -7.55 -3.84 -19.12
CA LEU A 209 -8.74 -3.14 -18.63
C LEU A 209 -9.78 -4.18 -18.22
N LEU A 210 -10.01 -4.29 -16.92
CA LEU A 210 -10.83 -5.33 -16.33
C LEU A 210 -12.12 -4.76 -15.75
N ARG A 211 -13.14 -5.60 -15.66
CA ARG A 211 -14.37 -5.34 -14.90
C ARG A 211 -14.81 -6.58 -14.16
N LYS A 212 -15.40 -6.38 -12.98
CA LYS A 212 -16.06 -7.46 -12.25
C LYS A 212 -17.14 -8.09 -13.16
N LYS A 213 -17.08 -9.40 -13.31
CA LYS A 213 -18.14 -10.15 -14.00
C LYS A 213 -19.41 -10.11 -13.14
N LYS A 214 -20.53 -9.77 -13.78
CA LYS A 214 -21.85 -9.81 -13.13
C LYS A 214 -22.32 -11.24 -12.89
#